data_3bda997790095677f71efe5a199e10c8
#
_entry.id   3bda997790095677f71efe5a199e10c8
#
_cell.length_a   1.000
_cell.length_b   1.000
_cell.length_c   1.000
_cell.angle_alpha   90.00
_cell.angle_beta   90.00
_cell.angle_gamma   90.00
#
_symmetry.space_group_name_H-M   'P 1'
#
loop_
_entity.id
_entity.type
_entity.pdbx_description
1 polymer ?
#
loop_
_entity_poly.entity_id
_entity_poly.type
_entity_poly.pdbx_seq_one_letter_code
_entity_poly.pdbx_strand_id
1 'polypeptide(L)'
;MKYISIFLLSMFIVYGCSENKQNSTNESPTIVTKEVTYSSDGTTLKGFLAYDSGKTVKMPGIVVVHEWWGLNQYARERAEELAKLGYVAFAIDMYGNGTVVTHPEDAGKFAMAVMQQMDTARARFNAGLQLLKKQPETDTSEIAAIGYCFGGGIVLRMAEQGADLKGVVSFHGDLPTDSIKNPQDIKAKILVCTGAKDPFNPPEKIDGFEKAMNAANADYEVVTYSGAEHSFTNPGADSLGKKFNLPLAYNKAADEKSWEEMKNFFNRIFSK
;
A
#
# COMPACT_ATOMS: atom_id res chain seq x y z
N MET A 1 17.43 78.60 -46.21
CA MET A 1 16.53 77.57 -45.65
C MET A 1 17.40 76.32 -45.41
N LYS A 2 17.68 76.04 -44.09
CA LYS A 2 18.54 74.90 -43.71
C LYS A 2 17.63 73.89 -43.07
N TYR A 3 17.52 72.68 -43.63
CA TYR A 3 16.77 71.58 -43.03
C TYR A 3 17.67 70.83 -42.05
N ILE A 4 17.24 70.74 -40.80
CA ILE A 4 17.87 69.94 -39.76
C ILE A 4 17.11 68.61 -39.72
N SER A 5 17.77 67.53 -40.08
CA SER A 5 17.25 66.15 -39.92
C SER A 5 17.61 65.65 -38.54
N ILE A 6 16.56 65.41 -37.75
CA ILE A 6 16.68 64.75 -36.43
C ILE A 6 16.63 63.26 -36.64
N PHE A 7 17.75 62.55 -36.33
CA PHE A 7 17.80 61.10 -36.25
C PHE A 7 17.30 60.64 -34.85
N LEU A 8 16.15 59.99 -34.83
CA LEU A 8 15.67 59.30 -33.64
C LEU A 8 16.34 57.90 -33.54
N LEU A 9 17.18 57.76 -32.51
CA LEU A 9 17.82 56.47 -32.18
C LEU A 9 16.87 55.70 -31.29
N SER A 10 16.15 54.71 -31.83
CA SER A 10 15.29 53.78 -31.06
C SER A 10 16.14 52.72 -30.39
N MET A 11 16.24 52.81 -29.07
CA MET A 11 16.94 51.86 -28.22
C MET A 11 15.99 50.64 -27.93
N PHE A 12 16.25 49.52 -28.60
CA PHE A 12 15.55 48.25 -28.31
C PHE A 12 16.12 47.65 -27.03
N ILE A 13 15.33 47.70 -25.95
CA ILE A 13 15.61 46.95 -24.72
C ILE A 13 15.14 45.51 -24.94
N VAL A 14 16.08 44.61 -25.15
CA VAL A 14 15.79 43.14 -25.15
C VAL A 14 15.67 42.67 -23.71
N TYR A 15 14.44 42.43 -23.26
CA TYR A 15 14.18 41.69 -22.03
C TYR A 15 14.52 40.22 -22.28
N GLY A 16 15.67 39.78 -21.83
CA GLY A 16 16.01 38.37 -21.74
C GLY A 16 15.19 37.70 -20.67
N CYS A 17 14.14 36.93 -21.04
CA CYS A 17 13.52 35.97 -20.15
C CYS A 17 14.56 34.87 -19.88
N SER A 18 15.11 34.88 -18.68
CA SER A 18 15.87 33.76 -18.14
C SER A 18 14.85 32.64 -17.80
N GLU A 19 14.66 31.69 -18.70
CA GLU A 19 14.00 30.43 -18.39
C GLU A 19 14.87 29.70 -17.38
N ASN A 20 14.43 29.72 -16.13
CA ASN A 20 14.92 28.82 -15.08
C ASN A 20 14.47 27.39 -15.45
N LYS A 21 15.25 26.70 -16.29
CA LYS A 21 15.12 25.25 -16.45
C LYS A 21 15.47 24.62 -15.11
N GLN A 22 14.45 24.29 -14.31
CA GLN A 22 14.60 23.29 -13.26
C GLN A 22 15.08 22.01 -13.95
N ASN A 23 16.36 21.76 -13.89
CA ASN A 23 16.95 20.46 -14.20
C ASN A 23 16.40 19.48 -13.16
N SER A 24 15.27 18.83 -13.43
CA SER A 24 14.94 17.58 -12.79
C SER A 24 15.97 16.57 -13.31
N THR A 25 17.04 16.38 -12.57
CA THR A 25 17.93 15.23 -12.79
C THR A 25 17.10 13.99 -12.55
N ASN A 26 16.78 13.28 -13.64
CA ASN A 26 16.18 11.94 -13.60
C ASN A 26 17.25 10.95 -13.11
N GLU A 27 17.71 11.14 -11.87
CA GLU A 27 18.54 10.13 -11.22
C GLU A 27 17.66 8.93 -10.86
N SER A 28 18.11 7.76 -11.23
CA SER A 28 17.44 6.52 -10.84
C SER A 28 17.39 6.44 -9.31
N PRO A 29 16.28 6.00 -8.70
CA PRO A 29 16.15 5.93 -7.25
C PRO A 29 17.21 5.03 -6.63
N THR A 30 17.82 5.47 -5.54
CA THR A 30 18.81 4.71 -4.77
C THR A 30 18.11 4.01 -3.62
N ILE A 31 17.61 2.80 -3.88
CA ILE A 31 16.83 2.06 -2.90
C ILE A 31 17.73 1.45 -1.83
N VAL A 32 17.43 1.79 -0.59
CA VAL A 32 18.02 1.19 0.62
C VAL A 32 16.99 0.28 1.26
N THR A 33 17.43 -0.92 1.62
CA THR A 33 16.62 -1.91 2.33
C THR A 33 17.27 -2.30 3.66
N LYS A 34 16.46 -2.55 4.69
CA LYS A 34 16.93 -2.96 6.02
C LYS A 34 15.97 -3.97 6.64
N GLU A 35 16.49 -5.05 7.21
CA GLU A 35 15.73 -5.84 8.18
C GLU A 35 15.73 -5.10 9.53
N VAL A 36 14.55 -5.00 10.13
CA VAL A 36 14.34 -4.29 11.38
C VAL A 36 13.69 -5.20 12.39
N THR A 37 14.35 -5.40 13.54
CA THR A 37 13.77 -6.14 14.67
C THR A 37 13.08 -5.16 15.61
N TYR A 38 11.84 -5.48 15.97
CA TYR A 38 11.02 -4.71 16.91
C TYR A 38 10.20 -5.67 17.77
N SER A 39 9.30 -5.20 18.60
CA SER A 39 8.50 -6.06 19.47
C SER A 39 7.08 -5.57 19.65
N SER A 40 6.18 -6.50 19.93
CA SER A 40 4.82 -6.26 20.37
C SER A 40 4.46 -7.30 21.43
N ASP A 41 3.98 -6.84 22.59
CA ASP A 41 3.51 -7.70 23.70
C ASP A 41 4.47 -8.84 24.06
N GLY A 42 5.79 -8.52 24.10
CA GLY A 42 6.83 -9.50 24.40
C GLY A 42 7.21 -10.43 23.24
N THR A 43 6.53 -10.34 22.10
CA THR A 43 6.89 -11.09 20.89
C THR A 43 7.88 -10.29 20.05
N THR A 44 8.99 -10.91 19.65
CA THR A 44 9.93 -10.35 18.67
C THR A 44 9.28 -10.38 17.28
N LEU A 45 9.38 -9.26 16.57
CA LEU A 45 8.89 -9.10 15.20
C LEU A 45 10.04 -8.73 14.29
N LYS A 46 10.04 -9.21 13.04
CA LYS A 46 11.07 -8.93 12.05
C LYS A 46 10.42 -8.33 10.80
N GLY A 47 10.58 -7.02 10.64
CA GLY A 47 10.06 -6.29 9.48
C GLY A 47 11.14 -6.01 8.44
N PHE A 48 10.70 -5.49 7.30
CA PHE A 48 11.55 -5.11 6.18
C PHE A 48 11.22 -3.68 5.75
N LEU A 49 12.20 -2.79 5.89
CA LEU A 49 12.11 -1.38 5.53
C LEU A 49 12.76 -1.16 4.15
N ALA A 50 12.10 -0.39 3.28
CA ALA A 50 12.63 0.04 1.99
C ALA A 50 12.29 1.51 1.74
N TYR A 51 13.26 2.30 1.25
CA TYR A 51 13.07 3.71 0.89
C TYR A 51 14.15 4.19 -0.10
N ASP A 52 13.88 5.31 -0.76
CA ASP A 52 14.86 5.96 -1.66
C ASP A 52 15.74 6.94 -0.86
N SER A 53 17.01 6.59 -0.66
CA SER A 53 17.97 7.42 0.05
C SER A 53 18.45 8.66 -0.73
N GLY A 54 18.15 8.76 -2.02
CA GLY A 54 18.40 9.94 -2.85
C GLY A 54 17.43 11.10 -2.57
N LYS A 55 16.33 10.85 -1.85
CA LYS A 55 15.36 11.89 -1.47
C LYS A 55 15.84 12.68 -0.25
N THR A 56 15.76 13.99 -0.35
CA THR A 56 16.13 14.93 0.73
C THR A 56 14.92 15.43 1.52
N VAL A 57 13.72 15.11 1.06
CA VAL A 57 12.43 15.46 1.70
C VAL A 57 11.82 14.24 2.36
N LYS A 58 10.99 14.47 3.36
CA LYS A 58 10.20 13.38 3.96
C LYS A 58 9.19 12.85 2.96
N MET A 59 9.04 11.53 2.95
CA MET A 59 8.17 10.79 2.02
C MET A 59 6.98 10.19 2.77
N PRO A 60 5.80 10.06 2.12
CA PRO A 60 4.69 9.33 2.72
C PRO A 60 5.10 7.90 3.11
N GLY A 61 4.57 7.42 4.23
CA GLY A 61 4.86 6.09 4.76
C GLY A 61 3.80 5.07 4.39
N ILE A 62 4.22 3.87 3.98
CA ILE A 62 3.31 2.77 3.64
C ILE A 62 3.64 1.54 4.49
N VAL A 63 2.67 1.09 5.28
CA VAL A 63 2.73 -0.22 5.93
C VAL A 63 2.31 -1.28 4.90
N VAL A 64 3.10 -2.34 4.75
CA VAL A 64 2.81 -3.47 3.86
C VAL A 64 2.51 -4.70 4.70
N VAL A 65 1.34 -5.32 4.53
CA VAL A 65 0.96 -6.54 5.22
C VAL A 65 0.98 -7.72 4.26
N HIS A 66 1.75 -8.74 4.64
CA HIS A 66 2.05 -9.91 3.83
C HIS A 66 0.84 -10.82 3.59
N GLU A 67 0.93 -11.72 2.60
CA GLU A 67 -0.01 -12.84 2.42
C GLU A 67 0.08 -13.84 3.59
N TRP A 68 -0.74 -14.86 3.57
CA TRP A 68 -0.76 -15.91 4.61
C TRP A 68 0.52 -16.75 4.76
N TRP A 69 1.50 -16.56 3.84
CA TRP A 69 2.80 -17.22 3.92
C TRP A 69 3.79 -16.60 4.92
N GLY A 70 3.45 -15.46 5.53
CA GLY A 70 4.38 -14.64 6.33
C GLY A 70 5.13 -13.61 5.48
N LEU A 71 6.03 -12.85 6.11
CA LEU A 71 6.82 -11.81 5.45
C LEU A 71 7.92 -12.45 4.58
N ASN A 72 7.50 -13.03 3.45
CA ASN A 72 8.34 -13.69 2.46
C ASN A 72 8.92 -12.70 1.43
N GLN A 73 9.62 -13.22 0.41
CA GLN A 73 10.25 -12.41 -0.64
C GLN A 73 9.24 -11.55 -1.40
N TYR A 74 8.05 -12.05 -1.70
CA TYR A 74 7.00 -11.29 -2.40
C TYR A 74 6.61 -10.00 -1.67
N ALA A 75 6.38 -10.06 -0.35
CA ALA A 75 6.05 -8.87 0.43
C ALA A 75 7.21 -7.87 0.49
N ARG A 76 8.47 -8.35 0.50
CA ARG A 76 9.68 -7.52 0.44
C ARG A 76 9.79 -6.80 -0.91
N GLU A 77 9.57 -7.51 -2.01
CA GLU A 77 9.59 -6.94 -3.37
C GLU A 77 8.54 -5.85 -3.53
N ARG A 78 7.32 -6.05 -3.02
CA ARG A 78 6.28 -4.99 -3.01
C ARG A 78 6.69 -3.76 -2.19
N ALA A 79 7.39 -3.93 -1.08
CA ALA A 79 7.94 -2.79 -0.33
C ALA A 79 9.04 -2.05 -1.13
N GLU A 80 9.91 -2.77 -1.85
CA GLU A 80 10.93 -2.15 -2.72
C GLU A 80 10.29 -1.42 -3.91
N GLU A 81 9.23 -1.96 -4.49
CA GLU A 81 8.48 -1.29 -5.57
C GLU A 81 7.85 0.01 -5.09
N LEU A 82 7.28 0.05 -3.88
CA LEU A 82 6.77 1.28 -3.26
C LEU A 82 7.90 2.30 -3.01
N ALA A 83 9.06 1.84 -2.56
CA ALA A 83 10.21 2.71 -2.37
C ALA A 83 10.68 3.36 -3.69
N LYS A 84 10.64 2.63 -4.81
CA LYS A 84 10.92 3.17 -6.16
C LYS A 84 9.90 4.23 -6.59
N LEU A 85 8.68 4.20 -6.05
CA LEU A 85 7.65 5.22 -6.27
C LEU A 85 7.83 6.45 -5.35
N GLY A 86 8.79 6.43 -4.43
CA GLY A 86 9.08 7.54 -3.52
C GLY A 86 8.35 7.46 -2.19
N TYR A 87 7.97 6.27 -1.75
CA TYR A 87 7.42 6.02 -0.41
C TYR A 87 8.48 5.46 0.53
N VAL A 88 8.29 5.64 1.84
CA VAL A 88 8.97 4.82 2.86
C VAL A 88 8.07 3.63 3.14
N ALA A 89 8.44 2.45 2.68
CA ALA A 89 7.65 1.24 2.83
C ALA A 89 8.18 0.34 3.95
N PHE A 90 7.31 -0.12 4.83
CA PHE A 90 7.66 -1.03 5.90
C PHE A 90 6.76 -2.27 5.88
N ALA A 91 7.31 -3.39 5.39
CA ALA A 91 6.64 -4.67 5.45
C ALA A 91 6.73 -5.23 6.88
N ILE A 92 5.58 -5.47 7.50
CA ILE A 92 5.46 -5.84 8.91
C ILE A 92 5.28 -7.35 9.09
N ASP A 93 5.80 -7.86 10.22
CA ASP A 93 5.64 -9.24 10.65
C ASP A 93 4.37 -9.40 11.50
N MET A 94 3.35 -10.06 10.94
CA MET A 94 2.11 -10.32 11.65
C MET A 94 2.13 -11.63 12.45
N TYR A 95 3.13 -12.51 12.21
CA TYR A 95 3.19 -13.84 12.85
C TYR A 95 4.12 -13.88 14.06
N GLY A 96 5.17 -13.08 14.03
CA GLY A 96 6.20 -13.08 15.05
C GLY A 96 7.44 -13.91 14.68
N ASN A 97 8.56 -13.52 15.24
CA ASN A 97 9.88 -14.15 15.07
C ASN A 97 10.38 -14.24 13.61
N GLY A 98 9.75 -13.50 12.67
CA GLY A 98 10.03 -13.58 11.24
C GLY A 98 9.55 -14.90 10.63
N THR A 99 8.46 -15.44 11.14
CA THR A 99 7.92 -16.72 10.68
C THR A 99 7.45 -16.63 9.23
N VAL A 100 8.00 -17.50 8.39
CA VAL A 100 7.59 -17.74 7.00
C VAL A 100 7.31 -19.22 6.85
N VAL A 101 6.18 -19.54 6.24
CA VAL A 101 5.74 -20.92 6.03
C VAL A 101 5.57 -21.23 4.56
N THR A 102 5.71 -22.50 4.19
CA THR A 102 5.70 -22.95 2.78
C THR A 102 4.64 -24.01 2.50
N HIS A 103 3.84 -24.36 3.52
CA HIS A 103 2.75 -25.32 3.38
C HIS A 103 1.41 -24.66 3.77
N PRO A 104 0.32 -24.88 3.01
CA PRO A 104 -0.98 -24.26 3.25
C PRO A 104 -1.57 -24.52 4.64
N GLU A 105 -1.35 -25.74 5.17
CA GLU A 105 -1.84 -26.09 6.50
C GLU A 105 -1.24 -25.20 7.59
N ASP A 106 0.08 -24.96 7.53
CA ASP A 106 0.75 -24.06 8.49
C ASP A 106 0.34 -22.62 8.25
N ALA A 107 0.26 -22.19 6.96
CA ALA A 107 -0.20 -20.87 6.61
C ALA A 107 -1.62 -20.58 7.15
N GLY A 108 -2.53 -21.55 7.02
CA GLY A 108 -3.89 -21.47 7.58
C GLY A 108 -3.88 -21.37 9.11
N LYS A 109 -3.05 -22.19 9.80
CA LYS A 109 -2.92 -22.11 11.25
C LYS A 109 -2.46 -20.73 11.75
N PHE A 110 -1.40 -20.17 11.14
CA PHE A 110 -0.88 -18.86 11.54
C PHE A 110 -1.87 -17.73 11.21
N ALA A 111 -2.45 -17.73 10.02
CA ALA A 111 -3.43 -16.72 9.63
C ALA A 111 -4.67 -16.74 10.55
N MET A 112 -5.23 -17.93 10.80
CA MET A 112 -6.38 -18.08 11.71
C MET A 112 -6.04 -17.65 13.14
N ALA A 113 -4.85 -17.99 13.66
CA ALA A 113 -4.45 -17.60 15.02
C ALA A 113 -4.43 -16.07 15.17
N VAL A 114 -3.94 -15.34 14.13
CA VAL A 114 -3.96 -13.88 14.14
C VAL A 114 -5.39 -13.34 14.02
N MET A 115 -6.20 -13.88 13.09
CA MET A 115 -7.58 -13.44 12.87
C MET A 115 -8.50 -13.69 14.07
N GLN A 116 -8.26 -14.75 14.84
CA GLN A 116 -8.99 -15.04 16.07
C GLN A 116 -8.58 -14.15 17.26
N GLN A 117 -7.41 -13.49 17.16
CA GLN A 117 -6.85 -12.63 18.21
C GLN A 117 -6.65 -11.22 17.69
N MET A 118 -7.74 -10.54 17.31
CA MET A 118 -7.68 -9.22 16.68
C MET A 118 -6.98 -8.14 17.53
N ASP A 119 -7.00 -8.25 18.85
CA ASP A 119 -6.24 -7.34 19.72
C ASP A 119 -4.73 -7.53 19.54
N THR A 120 -4.26 -8.77 19.42
CA THR A 120 -2.87 -9.08 19.10
C THR A 120 -2.50 -8.61 17.67
N ALA A 121 -3.40 -8.82 16.69
CA ALA A 121 -3.20 -8.32 15.32
C ALA A 121 -3.05 -6.80 15.31
N ARG A 122 -3.93 -6.10 16.03
CA ARG A 122 -3.89 -4.64 16.16
C ARG A 122 -2.60 -4.15 16.86
N ALA A 123 -2.19 -4.83 17.93
CA ALA A 123 -0.96 -4.50 18.64
C ALA A 123 0.28 -4.64 17.74
N ARG A 124 0.40 -5.73 16.98
CA ARG A 124 1.50 -5.96 16.02
C ARG A 124 1.48 -4.95 14.87
N PHE A 125 0.31 -4.69 14.30
CA PHE A 125 0.14 -3.68 13.26
C PHE A 125 0.57 -2.30 13.77
N ASN A 126 0.09 -1.87 14.93
CA ASN A 126 0.44 -0.59 15.54
C ASN A 126 1.93 -0.50 15.90
N ALA A 127 2.55 -1.57 16.36
CA ALA A 127 3.99 -1.60 16.61
C ALA A 127 4.79 -1.31 15.31
N GLY A 128 4.39 -1.92 14.19
CA GLY A 128 4.96 -1.65 12.87
C GLY A 128 4.69 -0.23 12.39
N LEU A 129 3.46 0.25 12.53
CA LEU A 129 3.07 1.63 12.19
C LEU A 129 3.90 2.66 12.98
N GLN A 130 4.06 2.47 14.28
CA GLN A 130 4.86 3.37 15.11
C GLN A 130 6.34 3.34 14.75
N LEU A 131 6.88 2.17 14.34
CA LEU A 131 8.25 2.07 13.87
C LEU A 131 8.43 2.82 12.54
N LEU A 132 7.51 2.68 11.60
CA LEU A 132 7.51 3.43 10.34
C LEU A 132 7.49 4.95 10.60
N LYS A 133 6.61 5.42 11.50
CA LYS A 133 6.53 6.84 11.89
C LYS A 133 7.82 7.38 12.53
N LYS A 134 8.65 6.53 13.11
CA LYS A 134 9.95 6.91 13.71
C LYS A 134 11.10 6.99 12.70
N GLN A 135 10.90 6.52 11.45
CA GLN A 135 11.95 6.64 10.44
C GLN A 135 12.14 8.12 10.07
N PRO A 136 13.38 8.62 10.01
CA PRO A 136 13.67 10.03 9.70
C PRO A 136 13.12 10.47 8.34
N GLU A 137 13.06 9.54 7.39
CA GLU A 137 12.61 9.74 6.01
C GLU A 137 11.08 9.83 5.89
N THR A 138 10.33 9.42 6.94
CA THR A 138 8.87 9.33 6.88
C THR A 138 8.18 10.65 7.18
N ASP A 139 7.25 11.06 6.33
CA ASP A 139 6.24 12.05 6.65
C ASP A 139 5.13 11.39 7.50
N THR A 140 5.13 11.70 8.78
CA THR A 140 4.20 11.09 9.74
C THR A 140 2.75 11.54 9.59
N SER A 141 2.51 12.60 8.81
CA SER A 141 1.16 13.08 8.49
C SER A 141 0.54 12.35 7.31
N GLU A 142 1.36 11.68 6.48
CA GLU A 142 0.97 11.03 5.23
C GLU A 142 1.26 9.53 5.29
N ILE A 143 0.42 8.79 6.04
CA ILE A 143 0.60 7.33 6.23
C ILE A 143 -0.59 6.57 5.66
N ALA A 144 -0.31 5.50 4.91
CA ALA A 144 -1.30 4.54 4.44
C ALA A 144 -0.85 3.10 4.70
N ALA A 145 -1.71 2.13 4.42
CA ALA A 145 -1.34 0.73 4.47
C ALA A 145 -1.85 -0.01 3.23
N ILE A 146 -1.10 -1.02 2.81
CA ILE A 146 -1.55 -1.99 1.81
C ILE A 146 -1.42 -3.40 2.37
N GLY A 147 -2.25 -4.30 1.88
CA GLY A 147 -2.16 -5.71 2.26
C GLY A 147 -2.61 -6.64 1.14
N TYR A 148 -2.06 -7.83 1.16
CA TYR A 148 -2.28 -8.86 0.14
C TYR A 148 -2.92 -10.09 0.80
N CYS A 149 -3.97 -10.68 0.22
CA CYS A 149 -4.64 -11.88 0.74
C CYS A 149 -5.03 -11.69 2.22
N PHE A 150 -4.48 -12.48 3.14
CA PHE A 150 -4.60 -12.30 4.60
C PHE A 150 -4.34 -10.85 5.01
N GLY A 151 -3.26 -10.25 4.52
CA GLY A 151 -2.90 -8.86 4.81
C GLY A 151 -3.92 -7.85 4.31
N GLY A 152 -4.58 -8.13 3.18
CA GLY A 152 -5.68 -7.31 2.66
C GLY A 152 -6.86 -7.27 3.65
N GLY A 153 -7.24 -8.42 4.21
CA GLY A 153 -8.24 -8.49 5.28
C GLY A 153 -7.80 -7.76 6.55
N ILE A 154 -6.52 -7.85 6.92
CA ILE A 154 -5.98 -7.15 8.10
C ILE A 154 -6.08 -5.63 7.94
N VAL A 155 -5.65 -5.04 6.80
CA VAL A 155 -5.69 -3.58 6.64
C VAL A 155 -7.11 -3.03 6.62
N LEU A 156 -8.09 -3.79 6.08
CA LEU A 156 -9.50 -3.42 6.17
C LEU A 156 -9.98 -3.38 7.62
N ARG A 157 -9.69 -4.42 8.40
CA ARG A 157 -10.03 -4.47 9.83
C ARG A 157 -9.34 -3.37 10.64
N MET A 158 -8.11 -3.00 10.29
CA MET A 158 -7.42 -1.87 10.95
C MET A 158 -8.09 -0.54 10.63
N ALA A 159 -8.55 -0.33 9.39
CA ALA A 159 -9.34 0.85 9.02
C ALA A 159 -10.66 0.91 9.81
N GLU A 160 -11.41 -0.21 9.90
CA GLU A 160 -12.64 -0.32 10.70
C GLU A 160 -12.43 -0.01 12.19
N GLN A 161 -11.24 -0.30 12.72
CA GLN A 161 -10.86 -0.07 14.12
C GLN A 161 -10.22 1.31 14.36
N GLY A 162 -10.24 2.20 13.35
CA GLY A 162 -9.77 3.56 13.49
C GLY A 162 -8.25 3.73 13.51
N ALA A 163 -7.50 2.85 12.84
CA ALA A 163 -6.07 3.06 12.69
C ALA A 163 -5.78 4.44 12.07
N ASP A 164 -4.75 5.10 12.58
CA ASP A 164 -4.35 6.46 12.15
C ASP A 164 -3.66 6.41 10.78
N LEU A 165 -4.49 6.28 9.74
CA LEU A 165 -4.11 6.13 8.34
C LEU A 165 -4.94 7.07 7.46
N LYS A 166 -4.33 7.62 6.41
CA LYS A 166 -5.04 8.35 5.34
C LYS A 166 -5.89 7.42 4.48
N GLY A 167 -5.39 6.21 4.24
CA GLY A 167 -6.11 5.22 3.47
C GLY A 167 -5.51 3.83 3.57
N VAL A 168 -6.28 2.85 3.09
CA VAL A 168 -5.85 1.45 3.00
C VAL A 168 -6.16 0.89 1.62
N VAL A 169 -5.31 -0.02 1.13
CA VAL A 169 -5.54 -0.76 -0.11
C VAL A 169 -5.51 -2.26 0.17
N SER A 170 -6.58 -2.94 -0.13
CA SER A 170 -6.69 -4.40 -0.03
C SER A 170 -6.58 -5.04 -1.41
N PHE A 171 -5.54 -5.84 -1.63
CA PHE A 171 -5.38 -6.66 -2.83
C PHE A 171 -5.83 -8.09 -2.53
N HIS A 172 -6.86 -8.56 -3.24
CA HIS A 172 -7.46 -9.89 -3.06
C HIS A 172 -7.59 -10.34 -1.59
N GLY A 173 -7.90 -9.37 -0.71
CA GLY A 173 -8.05 -9.63 0.73
C GLY A 173 -9.44 -10.19 1.05
N ASP A 174 -9.52 -10.87 2.19
CA ASP A 174 -10.80 -11.28 2.75
C ASP A 174 -11.64 -10.05 3.10
N LEU A 175 -12.87 -9.97 2.56
CA LEU A 175 -13.76 -8.84 2.78
C LEU A 175 -14.59 -9.02 4.05
N PRO A 176 -14.47 -8.15 5.05
CA PRO A 176 -15.36 -8.19 6.21
C PRO A 176 -16.77 -7.79 5.84
N THR A 177 -17.75 -8.59 6.25
CA THR A 177 -19.18 -8.35 6.00
C THR A 177 -19.98 -8.11 7.28
N ASP A 178 -19.28 -8.10 8.41
CA ASP A 178 -19.88 -7.88 9.72
C ASP A 178 -20.34 -6.43 9.88
N SER A 179 -21.35 -6.21 10.71
CA SER A 179 -21.78 -4.85 11.08
C SER A 179 -20.66 -4.13 11.83
N ILE A 180 -20.32 -2.93 11.37
CA ILE A 180 -19.28 -2.10 11.97
C ILE A 180 -19.83 -1.50 13.26
N LYS A 181 -19.17 -1.82 14.39
CA LYS A 181 -19.63 -1.38 15.72
C LYS A 181 -19.55 0.13 15.93
N ASN A 182 -18.46 0.73 15.45
CA ASN A 182 -18.16 2.15 15.63
C ASN A 182 -17.87 2.80 14.27
N PRO A 183 -18.87 3.08 13.44
CA PRO A 183 -18.67 3.65 12.10
C PRO A 183 -17.86 4.95 12.08
N GLN A 184 -18.01 5.76 13.14
CA GLN A 184 -17.28 7.03 13.28
C GLN A 184 -15.76 6.89 13.45
N ASP A 185 -15.27 5.67 13.72
CA ASP A 185 -13.84 5.40 13.85
C ASP A 185 -13.17 5.24 12.47
N ILE A 186 -13.93 4.91 11.42
CA ILE A 186 -13.40 4.78 10.05
C ILE A 186 -13.09 6.17 9.51
N LYS A 187 -11.81 6.51 9.48
CA LYS A 187 -11.30 7.77 8.93
C LYS A 187 -10.49 7.56 7.66
N ALA A 188 -9.91 6.39 7.53
CA ALA A 188 -9.14 6.00 6.35
C ALA A 188 -10.05 5.83 5.14
N LYS A 189 -9.64 6.35 3.99
CA LYS A 189 -10.25 5.97 2.70
C LYS A 189 -9.88 4.55 2.36
N ILE A 190 -10.75 3.84 1.65
CA ILE A 190 -10.59 2.40 1.41
C ILE A 190 -10.61 2.13 -0.09
N LEU A 191 -9.59 1.43 -0.60
CA LEU A 191 -9.58 0.85 -1.94
C LEU A 191 -9.51 -0.68 -1.82
N VAL A 192 -10.45 -1.36 -2.46
CA VAL A 192 -10.46 -2.82 -2.59
C VAL A 192 -10.22 -3.20 -4.04
N CYS A 193 -9.22 -4.06 -4.26
CA CYS A 193 -8.88 -4.66 -5.55
C CYS A 193 -9.13 -6.16 -5.47
N THR A 194 -10.20 -6.67 -6.12
CA THR A 194 -10.62 -8.08 -6.02
C THR A 194 -10.78 -8.73 -7.39
N GLY A 195 -10.56 -10.04 -7.48
CA GLY A 195 -10.73 -10.81 -8.71
C GLY A 195 -12.20 -11.20 -8.92
N ALA A 196 -12.72 -11.07 -10.16
CA ALA A 196 -14.07 -11.50 -10.49
C ALA A 196 -14.28 -13.02 -10.43
N LYS A 197 -13.19 -13.80 -10.42
CA LYS A 197 -13.20 -15.26 -10.26
C LYS A 197 -12.60 -15.72 -8.93
N ASP A 198 -12.42 -14.81 -7.98
CA ASP A 198 -11.91 -15.14 -6.65
C ASP A 198 -12.98 -15.89 -5.84
N PRO A 199 -12.83 -17.21 -5.56
CA PRO A 199 -13.83 -17.96 -4.83
C PRO A 199 -13.94 -17.57 -3.35
N PHE A 200 -12.95 -16.84 -2.82
CA PHE A 200 -12.98 -16.34 -1.45
C PHE A 200 -13.76 -15.02 -1.31
N ASN A 201 -13.98 -14.32 -2.43
CA ASN A 201 -14.79 -13.10 -2.50
C ASN A 201 -15.85 -13.21 -3.63
N PRO A 202 -16.83 -14.12 -3.50
CA PRO A 202 -17.91 -14.23 -4.45
C PRO A 202 -18.77 -12.95 -4.44
N PRO A 203 -19.60 -12.70 -5.48
CA PRO A 203 -20.38 -11.46 -5.60
C PRO A 203 -21.19 -11.10 -4.36
N GLU A 204 -21.84 -12.07 -3.72
CA GLU A 204 -22.63 -11.86 -2.50
C GLU A 204 -21.80 -11.37 -1.31
N LYS A 205 -20.52 -11.72 -1.26
CA LYS A 205 -19.61 -11.23 -0.22
C LYS A 205 -19.15 -9.80 -0.50
N ILE A 206 -18.92 -9.48 -1.77
CA ILE A 206 -18.64 -8.10 -2.22
C ILE A 206 -19.83 -7.20 -1.88
N ASP A 207 -21.05 -7.61 -2.24
CA ASP A 207 -22.29 -6.90 -1.92
C ASP A 207 -22.47 -6.71 -0.40
N GLY A 208 -22.10 -7.73 0.39
CA GLY A 208 -22.13 -7.68 1.85
C GLY A 208 -21.16 -6.63 2.42
N PHE A 209 -19.93 -6.60 1.89
CA PHE A 209 -18.93 -5.59 2.25
C PHE A 209 -19.41 -4.18 1.89
N GLU A 210 -19.86 -3.96 0.67
CA GLU A 210 -20.36 -2.65 0.23
C GLU A 210 -21.55 -2.19 1.07
N LYS A 211 -22.45 -3.10 1.43
CA LYS A 211 -23.57 -2.81 2.33
C LYS A 211 -23.08 -2.37 3.72
N ALA A 212 -22.06 -3.03 4.27
CA ALA A 212 -21.49 -2.65 5.57
C ALA A 212 -20.79 -1.28 5.51
N MET A 213 -20.02 -1.01 4.44
CA MET A 213 -19.34 0.28 4.23
C MET A 213 -20.36 1.42 4.02
N ASN A 214 -21.40 1.21 3.22
CA ASN A 214 -22.48 2.18 3.02
C ASN A 214 -23.22 2.48 4.32
N ALA A 215 -23.54 1.46 5.12
CA ALA A 215 -24.18 1.65 6.43
C ALA A 215 -23.30 2.44 7.41
N ALA A 216 -21.98 2.33 7.27
CA ALA A 216 -21.00 3.08 8.06
C ALA A 216 -20.70 4.49 7.50
N ASN A 217 -21.24 4.86 6.34
CA ASN A 217 -20.91 6.09 5.60
C ASN A 217 -19.38 6.22 5.36
N ALA A 218 -18.71 5.10 5.08
CA ALA A 218 -17.28 5.07 4.79
C ALA A 218 -16.98 5.58 3.37
N ASP A 219 -15.79 6.16 3.18
CA ASP A 219 -15.28 6.55 1.85
C ASP A 219 -14.53 5.34 1.27
N TYR A 220 -15.14 4.62 0.34
CA TYR A 220 -14.58 3.39 -0.20
C TYR A 220 -14.80 3.26 -1.71
N GLU A 221 -13.95 2.46 -2.33
CA GLU A 221 -14.01 2.06 -3.74
C GLU A 221 -13.70 0.57 -3.85
N VAL A 222 -14.50 -0.18 -4.62
CA VAL A 222 -14.26 -1.59 -4.94
C VAL A 222 -14.04 -1.72 -6.44
N VAL A 223 -12.88 -2.26 -6.83
CA VAL A 223 -12.53 -2.53 -8.22
C VAL A 223 -12.42 -4.03 -8.41
N THR A 224 -13.26 -4.56 -9.31
CA THR A 224 -13.29 -5.98 -9.64
C THR A 224 -12.64 -6.24 -10.99
N TYR A 225 -11.65 -7.14 -11.04
CA TYR A 225 -10.87 -7.46 -12.23
C TYR A 225 -11.41 -8.71 -12.93
N SER A 226 -11.90 -8.53 -14.15
CA SER A 226 -12.43 -9.64 -14.97
C SER A 226 -11.37 -10.71 -15.20
N GLY A 227 -11.75 -11.97 -14.98
CA GLY A 227 -10.87 -13.13 -15.20
C GLY A 227 -9.80 -13.35 -14.13
N ALA A 228 -9.59 -12.44 -13.18
CA ALA A 228 -8.65 -12.61 -12.09
C ALA A 228 -9.21 -13.54 -10.99
N GLU A 229 -8.35 -14.40 -10.48
CA GLU A 229 -8.59 -15.30 -9.34
C GLU A 229 -7.92 -14.75 -8.07
N HIS A 230 -7.90 -15.54 -6.99
CA HIS A 230 -7.20 -15.15 -5.77
C HIS A 230 -5.68 -15.05 -5.99
N SER A 231 -4.99 -14.19 -5.26
CA SER A 231 -3.53 -13.90 -5.39
C SER A 231 -3.10 -13.43 -6.79
N PHE A 232 -4.00 -12.76 -7.53
CA PHE A 232 -3.72 -12.32 -8.91
C PHE A 232 -2.53 -11.36 -9.04
N THR A 233 -2.06 -10.76 -7.96
CA THR A 233 -0.90 -9.87 -7.95
C THR A 233 0.42 -10.59 -7.72
N ASN A 234 0.41 -11.90 -7.34
CA ASN A 234 1.62 -12.64 -7.00
C ASN A 234 2.08 -13.50 -8.17
N PRO A 235 3.25 -13.21 -8.81
CA PRO A 235 3.77 -14.02 -9.92
C PRO A 235 4.01 -15.49 -9.57
N GLY A 236 4.17 -15.83 -8.28
CA GLY A 236 4.31 -17.21 -7.80
C GLY A 236 3.00 -17.98 -7.63
N ALA A 237 1.83 -17.30 -7.79
CA ALA A 237 0.52 -17.88 -7.49
C ALA A 237 0.21 -19.14 -8.31
N ASP A 238 0.53 -19.16 -9.61
CA ASP A 238 0.31 -20.33 -10.47
C ASP A 238 1.03 -21.58 -9.97
N SER A 239 2.29 -21.41 -9.56
CA SER A 239 3.10 -22.52 -9.03
C SER A 239 2.55 -23.05 -7.71
N LEU A 240 2.12 -22.17 -6.82
CA LEU A 240 1.51 -22.51 -5.53
C LEU A 240 0.14 -23.15 -5.73
N GLY A 241 -0.70 -22.58 -6.60
CA GLY A 241 -2.00 -23.11 -6.96
C GLY A 241 -1.91 -24.53 -7.48
N LYS A 242 -1.02 -24.77 -8.45
CA LYS A 242 -0.77 -26.10 -9.02
C LYS A 242 -0.20 -27.09 -7.98
N LYS A 243 0.79 -26.65 -7.19
CA LYS A 243 1.47 -27.52 -6.21
C LYS A 243 0.53 -28.02 -5.13
N PHE A 244 -0.38 -27.17 -4.66
CA PHE A 244 -1.23 -27.47 -3.52
C PHE A 244 -2.72 -27.62 -3.87
N ASN A 245 -3.06 -27.59 -5.16
CA ASN A 245 -4.44 -27.61 -5.64
C ASN A 245 -5.31 -26.51 -4.98
N LEU A 246 -4.77 -25.28 -4.99
CA LEU A 246 -5.44 -24.11 -4.46
C LEU A 246 -5.95 -23.22 -5.61
N PRO A 247 -7.07 -22.48 -5.43
CA PRO A 247 -7.60 -21.57 -6.43
C PRO A 247 -6.82 -20.25 -6.44
N LEU A 248 -5.54 -20.33 -6.80
CA LEU A 248 -4.61 -19.21 -6.89
C LEU A 248 -4.07 -19.11 -8.30
N ALA A 249 -4.13 -17.92 -8.90
CA ALA A 249 -3.57 -17.71 -10.23
C ALA A 249 -3.07 -16.25 -10.38
N TYR A 250 -1.88 -16.10 -10.97
CA TYR A 250 -1.35 -14.80 -11.35
C TYR A 250 -2.10 -14.26 -12.57
N ASN A 251 -2.44 -12.98 -12.55
CA ASN A 251 -3.02 -12.28 -13.69
C ASN A 251 -2.30 -10.96 -13.92
N LYS A 252 -1.36 -10.96 -14.86
CA LYS A 252 -0.51 -9.80 -15.16
C LYS A 252 -1.32 -8.52 -15.40
N ALA A 253 -2.39 -8.59 -16.18
CA ALA A 253 -3.19 -7.41 -16.51
C ALA A 253 -3.93 -6.85 -15.28
N ALA A 254 -4.44 -7.72 -14.42
CA ALA A 254 -5.07 -7.33 -13.17
C ALA A 254 -4.05 -6.78 -12.16
N ASP A 255 -2.87 -7.38 -12.06
CA ASP A 255 -1.76 -6.90 -11.21
C ASP A 255 -1.35 -5.48 -11.61
N GLU A 256 -0.99 -5.27 -12.89
CA GLU A 256 -0.59 -3.95 -13.39
C GLU A 256 -1.68 -2.90 -13.22
N LYS A 257 -2.93 -3.26 -13.50
CA LYS A 257 -4.05 -2.33 -13.36
C LYS A 257 -4.36 -2.00 -11.91
N SER A 258 -4.35 -2.98 -11.01
CA SER A 258 -4.58 -2.74 -9.58
C SER A 258 -3.46 -1.90 -8.95
N TRP A 259 -2.22 -2.08 -9.40
CA TRP A 259 -1.09 -1.25 -8.99
C TRP A 259 -1.24 0.21 -9.45
N GLU A 260 -1.75 0.43 -10.66
CA GLU A 260 -2.07 1.77 -11.16
C GLU A 260 -3.22 2.41 -10.38
N GLU A 261 -4.28 1.65 -10.07
CA GLU A 261 -5.39 2.14 -9.22
C GLU A 261 -4.90 2.54 -7.83
N MET A 262 -4.00 1.75 -7.22
CA MET A 262 -3.36 2.12 -5.94
C MET A 262 -2.57 3.42 -6.06
N LYS A 263 -1.78 3.62 -7.11
CA LYS A 263 -1.02 4.88 -7.32
C LYS A 263 -1.96 6.07 -7.45
N ASN A 264 -3.02 5.92 -8.22
CA ASN A 264 -4.04 6.95 -8.38
C ASN A 264 -4.75 7.25 -7.06
N PHE A 265 -5.07 6.21 -6.28
CA PHE A 265 -5.64 6.35 -4.95
C PHE A 265 -4.70 7.12 -4.01
N PHE A 266 -3.42 6.78 -3.95
CA PHE A 266 -2.43 7.48 -3.14
C PHE A 266 -2.24 8.93 -3.57
N ASN A 267 -2.27 9.23 -4.87
CA ASN A 267 -2.25 10.61 -5.37
C ASN A 267 -3.46 11.45 -4.92
N ARG A 268 -4.61 10.80 -4.64
CA ARG A 268 -5.81 11.49 -4.14
C ARG A 268 -5.80 11.71 -2.63
N ILE A 269 -5.18 10.81 -1.86
CA ILE A 269 -5.26 10.84 -0.40
C ILE A 269 -4.07 11.52 0.27
N PHE A 270 -2.91 11.58 -0.39
CA PHE A 270 -1.75 12.29 0.11
C PHE A 270 -1.73 13.73 -0.39
N SER A 271 -1.40 14.66 0.50
CA SER A 271 -1.23 16.07 0.16
C SER A 271 0.01 16.22 -0.74
N LYS A 272 -0.12 16.99 -1.82
CA LYS A 272 1.00 17.34 -2.70
C LYS A 272 1.68 18.59 -2.19
#